data_4e88f8933de42be7f4d8d08539169b10
#
_entry.id   4e88f8933de42be7f4d8d08539169b10
#
_cell.length_a   1.000
_cell.length_b   1.000
_cell.length_c   1.000
_cell.angle_alpha   90.00
_cell.angle_beta   90.00
_cell.angle_gamma   90.00
#
_symmetry.space_group_name_H-M   'P 1'
#
loop_
_entity.id
_entity.type
_entity.pdbx_description
1 polymer ?
#
loop_
_entity_poly.entity_id
_entity_poly.type
_entity_poly.pdbx_seq_one_letter_code
_entity_poly.pdbx_strand_id
1 'polypeptide(L)'
;MTTLHLQIGVVDLMPKPGLAHQQFGAMIETAGTERGLQVELHALPLPPETALLDPRFCGIDWETAAAMDALIVTGTEPRAAELPADPMRALVGHLLEVTGQVASTIFSCFSAHAALSILHSLDRTGLPEKRRGVFPHDLWSPGHPLIQGLSAGAPAPHSRWNRIGLNNLVAAGVAPVLTLPSDDDWYLATSSDGLRYLFLQGHPEYHGDTLFREYRRDVRRYLSGQNDRYPVAPEFYLDQQAIDDLLAFREIALSDRDSELMARFPSEGLIDRCRSSWDDDAKTFTGNWLSAVAGAIEGSAAAA
;
A
#
# COMPACT_ATOMS: atom_id res chain seq x y z
N MET A 1 -26.00 -22.47 6.85
CA MET A 1 -25.63 -21.13 6.35
C MET A 1 -24.70 -21.34 5.17
N THR A 2 -25.00 -20.84 3.99
CA THR A 2 -24.13 -20.93 2.83
C THR A 2 -22.95 -20.00 3.11
N THR A 3 -21.72 -20.50 3.10
CA THR A 3 -20.53 -19.66 3.25
C THR A 3 -20.45 -18.75 2.02
N LEU A 4 -20.41 -17.44 2.22
CA LEU A 4 -20.28 -16.49 1.12
C LEU A 4 -18.87 -16.62 0.51
N HIS A 5 -18.81 -16.69 -0.80
CA HIS A 5 -17.57 -16.80 -1.58
C HIS A 5 -17.30 -15.47 -2.28
N LEU A 6 -16.16 -14.83 -1.98
CA LEU A 6 -15.76 -13.56 -2.54
C LEU A 6 -14.65 -13.75 -3.58
N GLN A 7 -14.78 -13.10 -4.73
CA GLN A 7 -13.79 -13.05 -5.80
C GLN A 7 -13.05 -11.71 -5.73
N ILE A 8 -11.77 -11.72 -5.36
CA ILE A 8 -10.96 -10.50 -5.21
C ILE A 8 -9.87 -10.46 -6.28
N GLY A 9 -9.91 -9.46 -7.15
CA GLY A 9 -8.90 -9.24 -8.16
C GLY A 9 -7.73 -8.39 -7.64
N VAL A 10 -6.49 -8.78 -7.92
CA VAL A 10 -5.28 -8.01 -7.58
C VAL A 10 -4.57 -7.59 -8.86
N VAL A 11 -4.53 -6.29 -9.11
CA VAL A 11 -3.76 -5.65 -10.19
C VAL A 11 -2.40 -5.24 -9.63
N ASP A 12 -1.35 -6.00 -9.95
CA ASP A 12 0.01 -5.77 -9.45
C ASP A 12 0.80 -4.85 -10.39
N LEU A 13 0.96 -3.57 -9.98
CA LEU A 13 1.70 -2.56 -10.72
C LEU A 13 3.22 -2.60 -10.49
N MET A 14 3.71 -3.50 -9.64
CA MET A 14 5.13 -3.56 -9.27
C MET A 14 6.01 -4.01 -10.44
N PRO A 15 7.26 -3.49 -10.54
CA PRO A 15 8.22 -3.89 -11.57
C PRO A 15 8.53 -5.39 -11.60
N LYS A 16 8.40 -6.06 -10.47
CA LYS A 16 8.49 -7.51 -10.33
C LYS A 16 7.17 -7.98 -9.73
N PRO A 17 6.22 -8.38 -10.58
CA PRO A 17 4.92 -8.82 -10.09
C PRO A 17 5.04 -10.07 -9.23
N GLY A 18 4.09 -10.25 -8.33
CA GLY A 18 3.94 -11.43 -7.50
C GLY A 18 4.23 -11.21 -6.01
N LEU A 19 5.16 -10.32 -5.62
CA LEU A 19 5.41 -10.06 -4.19
C LEU A 19 4.22 -9.38 -3.53
N ALA A 20 3.71 -8.30 -4.14
CA ALA A 20 2.54 -7.61 -3.61
C ALA A 20 1.31 -8.52 -3.61
N HIS A 21 1.11 -9.31 -4.67
CA HIS A 21 0.05 -10.32 -4.72
C HIS A 21 0.16 -11.32 -3.56
N GLN A 22 1.36 -11.81 -3.24
CA GLN A 22 1.58 -12.72 -2.10
C GLN A 22 1.28 -12.05 -0.76
N GLN A 23 1.71 -10.80 -0.57
CA GLN A 23 1.51 -10.05 0.68
C GLN A 23 0.03 -9.75 0.91
N PHE A 24 -0.68 -9.21 -0.08
CA PHE A 24 -2.13 -9.03 0.00
C PHE A 24 -2.86 -10.35 0.16
N GLY A 25 -2.42 -11.39 -0.54
CA GLY A 25 -2.99 -12.74 -0.45
C GLY A 25 -2.95 -13.29 0.97
N ALA A 26 -1.79 -13.27 1.62
CA ALA A 26 -1.62 -13.76 2.97
C ALA A 26 -2.51 -13.00 3.98
N MET A 27 -2.59 -11.67 3.84
CA MET A 27 -3.43 -10.81 4.68
C MET A 27 -4.93 -11.14 4.51
N ILE A 28 -5.39 -11.26 3.25
CA ILE A 28 -6.80 -11.53 2.92
C ILE A 28 -7.22 -12.95 3.35
N GLU A 29 -6.39 -13.95 3.07
CA GLU A 29 -6.67 -15.35 3.44
C GLU A 29 -6.84 -15.49 4.95
N THR A 30 -5.93 -14.89 5.72
CA THR A 30 -5.98 -14.90 7.19
C THR A 30 -7.25 -14.20 7.68
N ALA A 31 -7.53 -12.99 7.21
CA ALA A 31 -8.68 -12.20 7.63
C ALA A 31 -10.02 -12.85 7.20
N GLY A 32 -10.09 -13.41 5.99
CA GLY A 32 -11.26 -14.12 5.48
C GLY A 32 -11.60 -15.34 6.31
N THR A 33 -10.59 -16.15 6.65
CA THR A 33 -10.75 -17.33 7.51
C THR A 33 -11.33 -16.97 8.87
N GLU A 34 -10.83 -15.91 9.51
CA GLU A 34 -11.34 -15.45 10.81
C GLU A 34 -12.78 -14.94 10.76
N ARG A 35 -13.21 -14.42 9.60
CA ARG A 35 -14.60 -13.96 9.37
C ARG A 35 -15.52 -15.06 8.86
N GLY A 36 -15.02 -16.28 8.65
CA GLY A 36 -15.81 -17.39 8.07
C GLY A 36 -16.20 -17.16 6.62
N LEU A 37 -15.42 -16.31 5.89
CA LEU A 37 -15.60 -16.04 4.47
C LEU A 37 -14.65 -16.93 3.66
N GLN A 38 -15.13 -17.43 2.53
CA GLN A 38 -14.27 -18.01 1.51
C GLN A 38 -13.84 -16.89 0.55
N VAL A 39 -12.55 -16.72 0.36
CA VAL A 39 -12.01 -15.68 -0.53
C VAL A 39 -11.09 -16.34 -1.55
N GLU A 40 -11.36 -16.07 -2.83
CA GLU A 40 -10.49 -16.46 -3.93
C GLU A 40 -9.80 -15.22 -4.50
N LEU A 41 -8.46 -15.27 -4.56
CA LEU A 41 -7.65 -14.20 -5.14
C LEU A 41 -7.32 -14.51 -6.59
N HIS A 42 -7.55 -13.51 -7.44
CA HIS A 42 -7.21 -13.54 -8.85
C HIS A 42 -6.09 -12.54 -9.16
N ALA A 43 -4.98 -13.03 -9.70
CA ALA A 43 -3.99 -12.15 -10.30
C ALA A 43 -4.55 -11.63 -11.63
N LEU A 44 -4.67 -10.31 -11.76
CA LEU A 44 -5.17 -9.64 -12.96
C LEU A 44 -4.00 -8.99 -13.71
N PRO A 45 -3.42 -9.66 -14.71
CA PRO A 45 -2.40 -9.08 -15.56
C PRO A 45 -2.99 -7.94 -16.40
N LEU A 46 -2.21 -6.90 -16.69
CA LEU A 46 -2.66 -5.71 -17.40
C LEU A 46 -2.87 -5.94 -18.91
N PRO A 47 -3.76 -5.19 -19.59
CA PRO A 47 -4.07 -5.41 -21.01
C PRO A 47 -2.89 -5.08 -21.94
N PRO A 48 -2.90 -5.63 -23.19
CA PRO A 48 -1.85 -5.40 -24.16
C PRO A 48 -1.59 -3.94 -24.52
N GLU A 49 -2.60 -3.06 -24.44
CA GLU A 49 -2.47 -1.64 -24.68
C GLU A 49 -1.46 -0.99 -23.72
N THR A 50 -1.34 -1.50 -22.52
CA THR A 50 -0.37 -1.05 -21.53
C THR A 50 1.03 -1.61 -21.79
N ALA A 51 1.15 -2.68 -22.57
CA ALA A 51 2.45 -3.20 -23.01
C ALA A 51 3.23 -2.19 -23.85
N LEU A 52 2.57 -1.25 -24.50
CA LEU A 52 3.20 -0.13 -25.20
C LEU A 52 3.90 0.83 -24.22
N LEU A 53 3.38 0.93 -22.98
CA LEU A 53 3.95 1.73 -21.91
C LEU A 53 5.00 0.92 -21.14
N ASP A 54 4.74 -0.37 -20.95
CA ASP A 54 5.64 -1.30 -20.29
C ASP A 54 5.36 -2.75 -20.72
N PRO A 55 6.31 -3.41 -21.42
CA PRO A 55 6.16 -4.80 -21.90
C PRO A 55 5.92 -5.85 -20.80
N ARG A 56 6.12 -5.49 -19.52
CA ARG A 56 5.83 -6.41 -18.37
C ARG A 56 4.34 -6.58 -18.12
N PHE A 57 3.52 -5.70 -18.67
CA PHE A 57 2.08 -5.75 -18.52
C PHE A 57 1.46 -6.35 -19.77
N CYS A 58 1.02 -7.58 -19.68
CA CYS A 58 0.36 -8.27 -20.78
C CYS A 58 -1.05 -8.72 -20.38
N GLY A 59 -2.02 -8.23 -21.07
CA GLY A 59 -3.38 -8.73 -21.31
C GLY A 59 -4.36 -8.94 -20.16
N ILE A 60 -4.87 -7.92 -19.47
CA ILE A 60 -6.07 -8.13 -18.63
C ILE A 60 -7.28 -8.49 -19.51
N ASP A 61 -8.02 -9.49 -19.03
CA ASP A 61 -9.42 -9.65 -19.35
C ASP A 61 -10.25 -8.67 -18.48
N TRP A 62 -10.67 -7.56 -19.08
CA TRP A 62 -11.46 -6.53 -18.40
C TRP A 62 -12.85 -7.03 -17.98
N GLU A 63 -13.41 -8.01 -18.68
CA GLU A 63 -14.66 -8.65 -18.31
C GLU A 63 -14.48 -9.45 -17.02
N THR A 64 -13.37 -10.20 -16.92
CA THR A 64 -13.02 -10.88 -15.67
C THR A 64 -12.80 -9.88 -14.53
N ALA A 65 -12.09 -8.77 -14.77
CA ALA A 65 -11.90 -7.76 -13.74
C ALA A 65 -13.22 -7.12 -13.25
N ALA A 66 -14.14 -6.85 -14.17
CA ALA A 66 -15.46 -6.30 -13.86
C ALA A 66 -16.40 -7.32 -13.15
N ALA A 67 -16.12 -8.60 -13.30
CA ALA A 67 -16.86 -9.68 -12.65
C ALA A 67 -16.36 -9.98 -11.22
N MET A 68 -15.27 -9.35 -10.76
CA MET A 68 -14.81 -9.47 -9.38
C MET A 68 -15.75 -8.76 -8.41
N ASP A 69 -15.80 -9.22 -7.19
CA ASP A 69 -16.56 -8.57 -6.11
C ASP A 69 -15.84 -7.31 -5.63
N ALA A 70 -14.50 -7.37 -5.57
CA ALA A 70 -13.67 -6.22 -5.25
C ALA A 70 -12.31 -6.30 -5.93
N LEU A 71 -11.61 -5.15 -5.99
CA LEU A 71 -10.29 -5.03 -6.58
C LEU A 71 -9.28 -4.45 -5.60
N ILE A 72 -8.01 -4.85 -5.78
CA ILE A 72 -6.84 -4.22 -5.16
C ILE A 72 -5.91 -3.79 -6.28
N VAL A 73 -5.56 -2.51 -6.32
CA VAL A 73 -4.58 -1.94 -7.24
C VAL A 73 -3.35 -1.57 -6.42
N THR A 74 -2.23 -2.25 -6.64
CA THR A 74 -1.02 -2.09 -5.84
C THR A 74 -0.31 -0.76 -6.14
N GLY A 75 0.64 -0.41 -5.28
CA GLY A 75 1.59 0.67 -5.54
C GLY A 75 2.63 0.30 -6.61
N THR A 76 3.43 1.29 -6.98
CA THR A 76 4.63 1.12 -7.82
C THR A 76 5.63 2.25 -7.56
N GLU A 77 6.88 2.09 -7.97
CA GLU A 77 7.85 3.21 -7.99
C GLU A 77 7.45 4.21 -9.09
N PRO A 78 7.34 5.52 -8.77
CA PRO A 78 7.05 6.56 -9.76
C PRO A 78 8.08 6.57 -10.89
N ARG A 79 7.64 6.79 -12.13
CA ARG A 79 8.48 6.90 -13.34
C ARG A 79 8.71 8.34 -13.76
N ALA A 80 7.91 9.28 -13.25
CA ALA A 80 8.06 10.71 -13.44
C ALA A 80 7.97 11.45 -12.11
N ALA A 81 8.63 12.61 -12.02
CA ALA A 81 8.56 13.47 -10.84
C ALA A 81 7.12 13.97 -10.62
N GLU A 82 6.52 14.49 -11.69
CA GLU A 82 5.15 15.00 -11.68
C GLU A 82 4.16 13.87 -12.00
N LEU A 83 3.16 13.73 -11.17
CA LEU A 83 2.16 12.67 -11.31
C LEU A 83 1.39 12.72 -12.65
N PRO A 84 0.98 13.88 -13.19
CA PRO A 84 0.31 13.95 -14.49
C PRO A 84 1.16 13.43 -15.66
N ALA A 85 2.48 13.50 -15.56
CA ALA A 85 3.40 13.00 -16.58
C ALA A 85 3.76 11.51 -16.41
N ASP A 86 3.33 10.88 -15.31
CA ASP A 86 3.65 9.49 -15.03
C ASP A 86 2.73 8.55 -15.85
N PRO A 87 3.29 7.66 -16.70
CA PRO A 87 2.50 6.76 -17.52
C PRO A 87 1.61 5.81 -16.70
N MET A 88 2.02 5.48 -15.48
CA MET A 88 1.22 4.62 -14.60
C MET A 88 -0.05 5.31 -14.09
N ARG A 89 -0.09 6.66 -14.08
CA ARG A 89 -1.33 7.40 -13.78
C ARG A 89 -2.38 7.17 -14.86
N ALA A 90 -2.00 7.18 -16.13
CA ALA A 90 -2.93 6.91 -17.24
C ALA A 90 -3.53 5.50 -17.11
N LEU A 91 -2.69 4.51 -16.74
CA LEU A 91 -3.14 3.16 -16.48
C LEU A 91 -4.16 3.09 -15.34
N VAL A 92 -3.93 3.78 -14.23
CA VAL A 92 -4.93 3.87 -13.14
C VAL A 92 -6.23 4.51 -13.64
N GLY A 93 -6.15 5.45 -14.59
CA GLY A 93 -7.32 6.02 -15.26
C GLY A 93 -8.18 4.97 -15.97
N HIS A 94 -7.58 4.08 -16.73
CA HIS A 94 -8.30 2.96 -17.36
C HIS A 94 -8.89 1.99 -16.34
N LEU A 95 -8.16 1.71 -15.26
CA LEU A 95 -8.66 0.86 -14.17
C LEU A 95 -9.90 1.47 -13.50
N LEU A 96 -9.98 2.80 -13.37
CA LEU A 96 -11.13 3.48 -12.78
C LEU A 96 -12.44 3.27 -13.57
N GLU A 97 -12.36 3.02 -14.88
CA GLU A 97 -13.54 2.69 -15.69
C GLU A 97 -14.14 1.33 -15.27
N VAL A 98 -13.29 0.37 -14.93
CA VAL A 98 -13.70 -0.97 -14.47
C VAL A 98 -14.10 -0.98 -12.99
N THR A 99 -13.36 -0.25 -12.16
CA THR A 99 -13.59 -0.23 -10.69
C THR A 99 -14.96 0.34 -10.30
N GLY A 100 -15.62 1.08 -11.21
CA GLY A 100 -16.99 1.53 -11.01
C GLY A 100 -18.04 0.40 -11.00
N GLN A 101 -17.70 -0.80 -11.45
CA GLN A 101 -18.60 -1.96 -11.56
C GLN A 101 -18.49 -2.94 -10.38
N VAL A 102 -17.42 -2.87 -9.59
CA VAL A 102 -17.20 -3.72 -8.42
C VAL A 102 -17.68 -3.04 -7.13
N ALA A 103 -17.94 -3.82 -6.09
CA ALA A 103 -18.45 -3.29 -4.81
C ALA A 103 -17.43 -2.37 -4.12
N SER A 104 -16.13 -2.70 -4.20
CA SER A 104 -15.07 -1.92 -3.55
C SER A 104 -13.73 -2.06 -4.27
N THR A 105 -12.91 -1.00 -4.22
CA THR A 105 -11.53 -1.03 -4.72
C THR A 105 -10.58 -0.38 -3.73
N ILE A 106 -9.52 -1.12 -3.35
CA ILE A 106 -8.37 -0.58 -2.63
C ILE A 106 -7.33 -0.08 -3.62
N PHE A 107 -6.99 1.20 -3.54
CA PHE A 107 -5.83 1.79 -4.19
C PHE A 107 -4.71 1.95 -3.16
N SER A 108 -3.52 1.34 -3.38
CA SER A 108 -2.41 1.35 -2.44
C SER A 108 -1.27 2.26 -2.93
N CYS A 109 -0.79 3.14 -2.04
CA CYS A 109 0.37 4.01 -2.22
C CYS A 109 0.31 4.84 -3.52
N PHE A 110 1.11 4.54 -4.54
CA PHE A 110 1.12 5.26 -5.81
C PHE A 110 -0.25 5.27 -6.49
N SER A 111 -0.94 4.12 -6.54
CA SER A 111 -2.25 4.05 -7.18
C SER A 111 -3.31 4.88 -6.45
N ALA A 112 -3.21 5.02 -5.12
CA ALA A 112 -4.07 5.93 -4.35
C ALA A 112 -3.86 7.39 -4.77
N HIS A 113 -2.60 7.84 -4.91
CA HIS A 113 -2.30 9.18 -5.40
C HIS A 113 -2.78 9.40 -6.84
N ALA A 114 -2.59 8.40 -7.71
CA ALA A 114 -3.03 8.47 -9.10
C ALA A 114 -4.57 8.54 -9.19
N ALA A 115 -5.29 7.71 -8.46
CA ALA A 115 -6.75 7.72 -8.41
C ALA A 115 -7.29 9.05 -7.85
N LEU A 116 -6.73 9.55 -6.75
CA LEU A 116 -7.11 10.85 -6.17
C LEU A 116 -6.82 12.02 -7.11
N SER A 117 -5.70 11.96 -7.85
CA SER A 117 -5.39 12.97 -8.89
C SER A 117 -6.41 12.95 -10.03
N ILE A 118 -6.89 11.80 -10.45
CA ILE A 118 -7.87 11.67 -11.54
C ILE A 118 -9.27 12.06 -11.07
N LEU A 119 -9.71 11.54 -9.93
CA LEU A 119 -11.07 11.72 -9.42
C LEU A 119 -11.31 13.10 -8.83
N HIS A 120 -10.29 13.70 -8.19
CA HIS A 120 -10.42 14.90 -7.37
C HIS A 120 -9.43 16.02 -7.74
N SER A 121 -8.62 15.85 -8.81
CA SER A 121 -7.59 16.82 -9.22
C SER A 121 -6.59 17.15 -8.11
N LEU A 122 -6.27 16.17 -7.24
CA LEU A 122 -5.32 16.34 -6.15
C LEU A 122 -3.89 16.05 -6.62
N ASP A 123 -2.97 16.98 -6.36
CA ASP A 123 -1.56 16.80 -6.65
C ASP A 123 -0.80 16.30 -5.41
N ARG A 124 0.19 15.43 -5.65
CA ARG A 124 1.13 14.99 -4.63
C ARG A 124 2.25 16.01 -4.46
N THR A 125 2.77 16.12 -3.25
CA THR A 125 3.97 16.90 -2.92
C THR A 125 5.09 15.97 -2.50
N GLY A 126 6.33 16.28 -2.93
CA GLY A 126 7.52 15.55 -2.52
C GLY A 126 7.81 15.76 -1.04
N LEU A 127 8.23 14.71 -0.37
CA LEU A 127 8.78 14.79 0.99
C LEU A 127 10.28 15.08 0.91
N PRO A 128 10.84 15.85 1.88
CA PRO A 128 12.27 16.14 1.92
C PRO A 128 13.13 14.87 2.07
N GLU A 129 12.58 13.87 2.76
CA GLU A 129 13.14 12.55 2.95
C GLU A 129 12.07 11.48 2.77
N LYS A 130 12.49 10.25 2.41
CA LYS A 130 11.58 9.13 2.29
C LYS A 130 10.95 8.82 3.66
N ARG A 131 9.63 8.92 3.77
CA ARG A 131 8.91 8.43 4.96
C ARG A 131 8.95 6.92 4.94
N ARG A 132 9.76 6.35 5.81
CA ARG A 132 9.93 4.90 5.95
C ARG A 132 9.89 4.53 7.43
N GLY A 133 9.02 3.62 7.80
CA GLY A 133 8.87 3.18 9.18
C GLY A 133 7.49 2.67 9.49
N VAL A 134 7.22 2.41 10.78
CA VAL A 134 5.92 2.01 11.29
C VAL A 134 5.36 3.13 12.15
N PHE A 135 4.41 3.87 11.62
CA PHE A 135 3.89 5.08 12.26
C PHE A 135 2.55 4.80 12.95
N PRO A 136 2.30 5.43 14.11
CA PRO A 136 0.98 5.41 14.74
C PRO A 136 0.01 6.32 13.99
N HIS A 137 -1.30 6.02 14.08
CA HIS A 137 -2.34 6.81 13.46
C HIS A 137 -3.48 7.11 14.42
N ASP A 138 -4.01 8.32 14.34
CA ASP A 138 -5.21 8.74 15.04
C ASP A 138 -6.46 8.29 14.28
N LEU A 139 -7.51 7.92 15.02
CA LEU A 139 -8.82 7.60 14.45
C LEU A 139 -9.55 8.91 14.13
N TRP A 140 -9.48 9.38 12.88
CA TRP A 140 -10.16 10.58 12.42
C TRP A 140 -11.69 10.40 12.42
N SER A 141 -12.14 9.23 11.98
CA SER A 141 -13.56 8.85 11.92
C SER A 141 -13.82 7.61 12.78
N PRO A 142 -13.82 7.72 14.13
CA PRO A 142 -13.82 6.55 15.03
C PRO A 142 -15.05 5.64 14.90
N GLY A 143 -16.17 6.16 14.34
CA GLY A 143 -17.37 5.37 14.03
C GLY A 143 -17.33 4.62 12.70
N HIS A 144 -16.25 4.77 11.89
CA HIS A 144 -16.20 4.16 10.57
C HIS A 144 -16.09 2.63 10.66
N PRO A 145 -16.92 1.86 9.91
CA PRO A 145 -16.95 0.38 10.01
C PRO A 145 -15.58 -0.28 9.76
N LEU A 146 -14.78 0.24 8.84
CA LEU A 146 -13.48 -0.32 8.48
C LEU A 146 -12.45 -0.37 9.61
N ILE A 147 -12.59 0.48 10.63
CA ILE A 147 -11.62 0.61 11.72
C ILE A 147 -12.14 0.15 13.08
N GLN A 148 -13.31 -0.50 13.09
CA GLN A 148 -13.83 -1.07 14.33
C GLN A 148 -12.91 -2.18 14.84
N GLY A 149 -12.49 -2.07 16.10
CA GLY A 149 -11.61 -3.04 16.75
C GLY A 149 -10.11 -2.82 16.50
N LEU A 150 -9.69 -1.74 15.79
CA LEU A 150 -8.28 -1.41 15.70
C LEU A 150 -7.72 -1.00 17.07
N SER A 151 -6.44 -1.23 17.27
CA SER A 151 -5.72 -0.83 18.48
C SER A 151 -5.59 0.69 18.59
N ALA A 152 -5.34 1.17 19.80
CA ALA A 152 -4.99 2.56 20.00
C ALA A 152 -3.67 2.90 19.28
N GLY A 153 -3.70 3.95 18.45
CA GLY A 153 -2.56 4.35 17.64
C GLY A 153 -2.39 3.57 16.33
N ALA A 154 -3.24 2.57 16.04
CA ALA A 154 -3.34 1.85 14.75
C ALA A 154 -2.05 1.90 13.92
N PRO A 155 -0.96 1.19 14.30
CA PRO A 155 0.33 1.27 13.62
C PRO A 155 0.22 0.74 12.19
N ALA A 156 0.92 1.40 11.25
CA ALA A 156 1.03 0.91 9.88
C ALA A 156 2.37 1.27 9.25
N PRO A 157 2.91 0.40 8.36
CA PRO A 157 4.12 0.68 7.60
C PRO A 157 3.90 1.78 6.56
N HIS A 158 4.88 2.67 6.40
CA HIS A 158 4.99 3.62 5.30
C HIS A 158 6.32 3.49 4.59
N SER A 159 6.32 3.65 3.26
CA SER A 159 7.55 3.66 2.44
C SER A 159 7.33 4.51 1.19
N ARG A 160 7.39 5.84 1.31
CA ARG A 160 7.01 6.74 0.22
C ARG A 160 7.84 8.04 0.19
N TRP A 161 7.97 8.60 -1.01
CA TRP A 161 8.64 9.89 -1.27
C TRP A 161 7.67 11.06 -1.43
N ASN A 162 6.37 10.77 -1.52
CA ASN A 162 5.35 11.78 -1.79
C ASN A 162 4.20 11.65 -0.81
N ARG A 163 3.42 12.72 -0.66
CA ARG A 163 2.14 12.74 0.03
C ARG A 163 1.11 13.58 -0.72
N ILE A 164 -0.15 13.32 -0.48
CA ILE A 164 -1.24 14.29 -0.67
C ILE A 164 -1.59 14.79 0.72
N GLY A 165 -1.60 16.11 0.94
CA GLY A 165 -1.90 16.68 2.26
C GLY A 165 -3.31 16.38 2.73
N LEU A 166 -3.49 16.13 4.03
CA LEU A 166 -4.78 15.86 4.66
C LEU A 166 -5.79 16.99 4.41
N ASN A 167 -5.34 18.24 4.52
CA ASN A 167 -6.21 19.39 4.27
C ASN A 167 -6.73 19.44 2.84
N ASN A 168 -5.90 19.09 1.84
CA ASN A 168 -6.31 19.00 0.44
C ASN A 168 -7.34 17.89 0.22
N LEU A 169 -7.15 16.74 0.89
CA LEU A 169 -8.06 15.61 0.85
C LEU A 169 -9.45 16.00 1.36
N VAL A 170 -9.50 16.63 2.55
CA VAL A 170 -10.75 17.10 3.17
C VAL A 170 -11.44 18.16 2.29
N ALA A 171 -10.69 19.12 1.75
CA ALA A 171 -11.23 20.15 0.86
C ALA A 171 -11.82 19.58 -0.44
N ALA A 172 -11.32 18.44 -0.90
CA ALA A 172 -11.83 17.73 -2.07
C ALA A 172 -13.04 16.81 -1.77
N GLY A 173 -13.49 16.74 -0.52
CA GLY A 173 -14.63 15.89 -0.12
C GLY A 173 -14.32 14.41 0.02
N VAL A 174 -13.04 14.04 0.06
CA VAL A 174 -12.59 12.69 0.37
C VAL A 174 -12.60 12.52 1.89
N ALA A 175 -13.09 11.39 2.40
CA ALA A 175 -13.29 11.15 3.81
C ALA A 175 -12.06 10.51 4.47
N PRO A 176 -11.25 11.23 5.28
CA PRO A 176 -10.18 10.62 6.05
C PRO A 176 -10.74 9.68 7.12
N VAL A 177 -10.05 8.57 7.33
CA VAL A 177 -10.42 7.56 8.35
C VAL A 177 -9.32 7.43 9.40
N LEU A 178 -8.05 7.33 8.94
CA LEU A 178 -6.85 7.27 9.80
C LEU A 178 -5.86 8.33 9.37
N THR A 179 -5.35 9.12 10.31
CA THR A 179 -4.42 10.24 10.07
C THR A 179 -3.17 10.12 10.90
N LEU A 180 -2.06 10.72 10.45
CA LEU A 180 -0.85 10.78 11.26
C LEU A 180 -0.99 11.88 12.34
N PRO A 181 -0.63 11.58 13.59
CA PRO A 181 -0.67 12.56 14.66
C PRO A 181 0.18 13.79 14.35
N SER A 182 -0.38 14.98 14.56
CA SER A 182 0.33 16.26 14.45
C SER A 182 0.97 16.57 13.09
N ASP A 183 0.55 15.90 12.00
CA ASP A 183 1.03 16.11 10.65
C ASP A 183 -0.15 16.33 9.69
N ASP A 184 0.08 17.10 8.61
CA ASP A 184 -0.86 17.23 7.50
C ASP A 184 -0.78 15.99 6.61
N ASP A 185 -1.07 14.80 7.19
CA ASP A 185 -0.90 13.53 6.51
C ASP A 185 -1.92 12.48 7.01
N TRP A 186 -2.07 11.41 6.24
CA TRP A 186 -3.07 10.37 6.50
C TRP A 186 -2.55 8.99 6.07
N TYR A 187 -3.22 7.95 6.55
CA TYR A 187 -2.98 6.56 6.17
C TYR A 187 -4.10 5.99 5.32
N LEU A 188 -5.34 6.09 5.81
CA LEU A 188 -6.54 5.57 5.16
C LEU A 188 -7.55 6.69 4.94
N ALA A 189 -8.07 6.77 3.73
CA ALA A 189 -9.22 7.59 3.37
C ALA A 189 -10.17 6.80 2.46
N THR A 190 -11.42 7.25 2.36
CA THR A 190 -12.44 6.60 1.53
C THR A 190 -13.19 7.62 0.66
N SER A 191 -13.84 7.12 -0.39
CA SER A 191 -14.92 7.85 -1.06
C SER A 191 -16.06 8.17 -0.07
N SER A 192 -16.93 9.11 -0.41
CA SER A 192 -17.99 9.61 0.47
C SER A 192 -18.99 8.55 0.95
N ASP A 193 -19.12 7.45 0.21
CA ASP A 193 -19.95 6.29 0.60
C ASP A 193 -19.26 5.35 1.61
N GLY A 194 -17.96 5.58 1.89
CA GLY A 194 -17.19 4.82 2.86
C GLY A 194 -16.67 3.46 2.39
N LEU A 195 -16.96 3.03 1.15
CA LEU A 195 -16.64 1.67 0.70
C LEU A 195 -16.17 1.56 -0.74
N ARG A 196 -16.75 2.28 -1.70
CA ARG A 196 -16.44 2.12 -3.12
C ARG A 196 -14.96 2.25 -3.44
N TYR A 197 -14.31 3.29 -2.91
CA TYR A 197 -12.87 3.50 -3.05
C TYR A 197 -12.22 3.68 -1.68
N LEU A 198 -11.20 2.87 -1.43
CA LEU A 198 -10.31 3.00 -0.29
C LEU A 198 -8.94 3.44 -0.80
N PHE A 199 -8.40 4.48 -0.21
CA PHE A 199 -7.09 5.03 -0.53
C PHE A 199 -6.15 4.79 0.64
N LEU A 200 -5.05 4.07 0.40
CA LEU A 200 -4.04 3.76 1.41
C LEU A 200 -2.71 4.45 1.05
N GLN A 201 -2.16 5.29 1.92
CA GLN A 201 -0.78 5.78 1.78
C GLN A 201 0.25 4.89 2.47
N GLY A 202 -0.18 4.05 3.40
CA GLY A 202 0.62 3.03 4.06
C GLY A 202 0.40 1.65 3.47
N HIS A 203 1.08 0.67 4.06
CA HIS A 203 1.21 -0.69 3.54
C HIS A 203 0.82 -1.73 4.59
N PRO A 204 -0.47 -1.96 4.87
CA PRO A 204 -0.89 -2.99 5.84
C PRO A 204 -0.46 -4.39 5.42
N GLU A 205 -0.27 -4.62 4.12
CA GLU A 205 0.12 -5.89 3.52
C GLU A 205 1.60 -6.28 3.75
N TYR A 206 2.45 -5.38 4.22
CA TYR A 206 3.87 -5.65 4.37
C TYR A 206 4.14 -6.77 5.38
N HIS A 207 5.05 -7.70 5.00
CA HIS A 207 5.63 -8.64 5.94
C HIS A 207 6.62 -7.94 6.86
N GLY A 208 6.86 -8.53 8.05
CA GLY A 208 7.70 -7.95 9.09
C GLY A 208 9.06 -7.44 8.64
N ASP A 209 9.69 -8.08 7.66
CA ASP A 209 11.02 -7.73 7.14
C ASP A 209 11.01 -6.84 5.87
N THR A 210 9.82 -6.48 5.34
CA THR A 210 9.73 -5.76 4.04
C THR A 210 10.41 -4.39 4.10
N LEU A 211 10.17 -3.60 5.15
CA LEU A 211 10.81 -2.29 5.32
C LEU A 211 12.34 -2.39 5.42
N PHE A 212 12.85 -3.43 6.08
CA PHE A 212 14.28 -3.68 6.20
C PHE A 212 14.90 -4.07 4.85
N ARG A 213 14.23 -4.93 4.07
CA ARG A 213 14.68 -5.31 2.72
C ARG A 213 14.72 -4.11 1.79
N GLU A 214 13.73 -3.22 1.86
CA GLU A 214 13.72 -1.97 1.12
C GLU A 214 14.85 -1.03 1.53
N TYR A 215 15.09 -0.87 2.83
CA TYR A 215 16.20 -0.07 3.34
C TYR A 215 17.54 -0.60 2.84
N ARG A 216 17.78 -1.91 2.97
CA ARG A 216 18.98 -2.58 2.48
C ARG A 216 19.17 -2.40 0.96
N ARG A 217 18.10 -2.48 0.19
CA ARG A 217 18.11 -2.18 -1.26
C ARG A 217 18.57 -0.75 -1.53
N ASP A 218 18.05 0.21 -0.78
CA ASP A 218 18.35 1.63 -0.98
C ASP A 218 19.77 1.96 -0.52
N VAL A 219 20.31 1.30 0.54
CA VAL A 219 21.74 1.36 0.91
C VAL A 219 22.61 0.83 -0.24
N ARG A 220 22.24 -0.30 -0.85
CA ARG A 220 22.97 -0.82 -2.01
C ARG A 220 22.96 0.16 -3.18
N ARG A 221 21.83 0.80 -3.47
CA ARG A 221 21.70 1.83 -4.51
C ARG A 221 22.63 3.03 -4.24
N TYR A 222 22.75 3.43 -2.97
CA TYR A 222 23.71 4.46 -2.58
C TYR A 222 25.16 4.02 -2.83
N LEU A 223 25.56 2.88 -2.32
CA LEU A 223 26.95 2.36 -2.45
C LEU A 223 27.33 2.13 -3.92
N SER A 224 26.41 1.75 -4.78
CA SER A 224 26.63 1.58 -6.22
C SER A 224 26.56 2.89 -7.03
N GLY A 225 26.36 4.04 -6.39
CA GLY A 225 26.29 5.33 -7.07
C GLY A 225 24.97 5.64 -7.78
N GLN A 226 23.95 4.79 -7.61
CA GLN A 226 22.62 5.02 -8.19
C GLN A 226 21.81 6.10 -7.44
N ASN A 227 22.09 6.32 -6.16
CA ASN A 227 21.51 7.36 -5.33
C ASN A 227 22.63 8.20 -4.70
N ASP A 228 22.46 9.52 -4.66
CA ASP A 228 23.47 10.44 -4.09
C ASP A 228 23.36 10.59 -2.57
N ARG A 229 22.23 10.24 -1.99
CA ARG A 229 22.00 10.34 -0.55
C ARG A 229 21.91 8.96 0.10
N TYR A 230 22.59 8.82 1.24
CA TYR A 230 22.42 7.62 2.09
C TYR A 230 21.01 7.59 2.64
N PRO A 231 20.28 6.44 2.59
CA PRO A 231 18.89 6.37 3.05
C PRO A 231 18.77 6.49 4.56
N VAL A 232 17.67 7.08 5.02
CA VAL A 232 17.30 7.08 6.43
C VAL A 232 16.82 5.69 6.85
N ALA A 233 17.24 5.24 8.03
CA ALA A 233 16.76 3.99 8.62
C ALA A 233 15.25 4.05 8.91
N PRO A 234 14.54 2.91 8.88
CA PRO A 234 13.11 2.88 9.19
C PRO A 234 12.82 3.34 10.63
N GLU A 235 11.90 4.31 10.76
CA GLU A 235 11.48 4.85 12.05
C GLU A 235 10.49 3.92 12.77
N PHE A 236 10.54 3.87 14.10
CA PHE A 236 9.59 3.11 14.96
C PHE A 236 9.46 1.62 14.61
N TYR A 237 10.50 1.03 14.02
CA TYR A 237 10.45 -0.31 13.46
C TYR A 237 11.49 -1.28 14.05
N LEU A 238 12.68 -0.80 14.34
CA LEU A 238 13.78 -1.58 14.87
C LEU A 238 14.05 -1.20 16.33
N ASP A 239 14.63 -2.11 17.09
CA ASP A 239 15.10 -1.78 18.44
C ASP A 239 16.40 -0.96 18.40
N GLN A 240 16.79 -0.40 19.56
CA GLN A 240 17.91 0.53 19.65
C GLN A 240 19.24 -0.11 19.20
N GLN A 241 19.51 -1.38 19.56
CA GLN A 241 20.74 -2.05 19.13
C GLN A 241 20.82 -2.20 17.62
N ALA A 242 19.71 -2.54 16.96
CA ALA A 242 19.64 -2.62 15.50
C ALA A 242 19.89 -1.25 14.84
N ILE A 243 19.34 -0.19 15.42
CA ILE A 243 19.59 1.18 14.96
C ILE A 243 21.07 1.54 15.12
N ASP A 244 21.70 1.22 16.25
CA ASP A 244 23.12 1.48 16.52
C ASP A 244 24.02 0.74 15.52
N ASP A 245 23.72 -0.52 15.21
CA ASP A 245 24.44 -1.33 14.22
C ASP A 245 24.34 -0.70 12.81
N LEU A 246 23.14 -0.21 12.43
CA LEU A 246 22.92 0.46 11.15
C LEU A 246 23.62 1.83 11.08
N LEU A 247 23.65 2.59 12.18
CA LEU A 247 24.37 3.86 12.26
C LEU A 247 25.87 3.65 12.16
N ALA A 248 26.44 2.65 12.83
CA ALA A 248 27.86 2.30 12.72
C ALA A 248 28.23 1.92 11.27
N PHE A 249 27.39 1.15 10.59
CA PHE A 249 27.61 0.84 9.17
C PHE A 249 27.50 2.08 8.30
N ARG A 250 26.55 2.99 8.56
CA ARG A 250 26.37 4.23 7.84
C ARG A 250 27.63 5.11 7.85
N GLU A 251 28.29 5.27 9.00
CA GLU A 251 29.52 6.05 9.12
C GLU A 251 30.64 5.48 8.21
N ILE A 252 30.75 4.15 8.14
CA ILE A 252 31.69 3.48 7.22
C ILE A 252 31.32 3.78 5.77
N ALA A 253 30.04 3.63 5.41
CA ALA A 253 29.53 3.83 4.06
C ALA A 253 29.63 5.29 3.57
N LEU A 254 29.56 6.26 4.48
CA LEU A 254 29.76 7.68 4.16
C LEU A 254 31.23 8.04 3.95
N SER A 255 32.16 7.37 4.66
CA SER A 255 33.61 7.60 4.53
C SER A 255 34.20 6.90 3.30
N ASP A 256 33.65 5.75 2.92
CA ASP A 256 34.12 4.93 1.79
C ASP A 256 32.90 4.38 1.04
N ARG A 257 32.55 5.07 -0.06
CA ARG A 257 31.38 4.71 -0.88
C ARG A 257 31.73 3.61 -1.87
N ASP A 258 31.80 2.37 -1.39
CA ASP A 258 32.11 1.19 -2.19
C ASP A 258 31.00 0.14 -2.11
N SER A 259 30.62 -0.41 -3.27
CA SER A 259 29.62 -1.47 -3.40
C SER A 259 29.99 -2.76 -2.65
N GLU A 260 31.30 -3.06 -2.48
CA GLU A 260 31.79 -4.24 -1.74
C GLU A 260 31.45 -4.16 -0.25
N LEU A 261 31.23 -2.96 0.30
CA LEU A 261 30.77 -2.80 1.68
C LEU A 261 29.45 -3.51 1.98
N MET A 262 28.64 -3.82 0.95
CA MET A 262 27.41 -4.61 1.17
C MET A 262 27.65 -5.98 1.77
N ALA A 263 28.86 -6.56 1.63
CA ALA A 263 29.23 -7.82 2.29
C ALA A 263 29.35 -7.64 3.83
N ARG A 264 29.55 -6.42 4.31
CA ARG A 264 29.67 -6.07 5.73
C ARG A 264 28.38 -5.46 6.30
N PHE A 265 27.32 -5.35 5.48
CA PHE A 265 26.04 -4.82 5.93
C PHE A 265 25.44 -5.75 7.02
N PRO A 266 25.03 -5.23 8.19
CA PRO A 266 24.61 -6.02 9.34
C PRO A 266 23.23 -6.67 9.10
N SER A 267 23.16 -7.63 8.16
CA SER A 267 21.92 -8.34 7.82
C SER A 267 21.61 -9.47 8.79
N GLU A 268 22.67 -10.15 9.29
CA GLU A 268 22.50 -11.29 10.20
C GLU A 268 21.91 -10.84 11.53
N GLY A 269 20.86 -11.49 11.96
CA GLY A 269 20.13 -11.18 13.20
C GLY A 269 19.23 -9.95 13.13
N LEU A 270 19.37 -9.05 12.13
CA LEU A 270 18.44 -7.90 12.00
C LEU A 270 17.10 -8.31 11.42
N ILE A 271 17.05 -9.27 10.48
CA ILE A 271 15.79 -9.76 9.91
C ILE A 271 14.91 -10.39 11.01
N ASP A 272 15.51 -11.18 11.90
CA ASP A 272 14.79 -11.84 13.00
C ASP A 272 14.30 -10.85 14.07
N ARG A 273 14.80 -9.61 14.05
CA ARG A 273 14.42 -8.51 14.95
C ARG A 273 13.38 -7.58 14.33
N CYS A 274 13.05 -7.76 13.06
CA CYS A 274 11.98 -7.03 12.40
C CYS A 274 10.63 -7.48 12.97
N ARG A 275 9.85 -6.54 13.49
CA ARG A 275 8.57 -6.83 14.15
C ARG A 275 7.42 -6.30 13.31
N SER A 276 6.37 -7.10 13.21
CA SER A 276 5.10 -6.73 12.56
C SER A 276 4.10 -6.23 13.61
N SER A 277 4.37 -5.08 14.20
CA SER A 277 3.48 -4.52 15.24
C SER A 277 2.10 -4.11 14.70
N TRP A 278 1.91 -4.16 13.38
CA TRP A 278 0.68 -3.80 12.67
C TRP A 278 -0.16 -5.00 12.22
N ASP A 279 0.32 -6.24 12.33
CA ASP A 279 -0.32 -7.43 11.74
C ASP A 279 -1.77 -7.62 12.24
N ASP A 280 -2.03 -7.42 13.53
CA ASP A 280 -3.37 -7.59 14.10
C ASP A 280 -4.32 -6.48 13.62
N ASP A 281 -3.83 -5.24 13.49
CA ASP A 281 -4.64 -4.14 12.97
C ASP A 281 -4.88 -4.29 11.45
N ALA A 282 -3.87 -4.70 10.68
CA ALA A 282 -4.00 -5.01 9.26
C ALA A 282 -5.04 -6.10 9.01
N LYS A 283 -5.01 -7.16 9.81
CA LYS A 283 -5.97 -8.26 9.78
C LYS A 283 -7.39 -7.80 10.14
N THR A 284 -7.52 -7.01 11.21
CA THR A 284 -8.79 -6.45 11.64
C THR A 284 -9.40 -5.53 10.57
N PHE A 285 -8.61 -4.60 10.03
CA PHE A 285 -9.00 -3.73 8.92
C PHE A 285 -9.47 -4.55 7.70
N THR A 286 -8.68 -5.54 7.30
CA THR A 286 -8.99 -6.38 6.14
C THR A 286 -10.26 -7.19 6.36
N GLY A 287 -10.45 -7.78 7.54
CA GLY A 287 -11.67 -8.50 7.90
C GLY A 287 -12.91 -7.61 7.88
N ASN A 288 -12.78 -6.36 8.35
CA ASN A 288 -13.86 -5.38 8.29
C ASN A 288 -14.20 -5.01 6.84
N TRP A 289 -13.17 -4.81 5.99
CA TRP A 289 -13.36 -4.54 4.56
C TRP A 289 -14.05 -5.71 3.85
N LEU A 290 -13.58 -6.94 4.04
CA LEU A 290 -14.22 -8.13 3.45
C LEU A 290 -15.68 -8.28 3.88
N SER A 291 -15.97 -8.02 5.16
CA SER A 291 -17.35 -8.06 5.68
C SER A 291 -18.22 -6.97 5.05
N ALA A 292 -17.69 -5.78 4.81
CA ALA A 292 -18.41 -4.69 4.16
C ALA A 292 -18.68 -4.99 2.67
N VAL A 293 -17.70 -5.58 1.95
CA VAL A 293 -17.87 -6.05 0.56
C VAL A 293 -18.96 -7.12 0.50
N ALA A 294 -18.91 -8.12 1.37
CA ALA A 294 -19.92 -9.17 1.48
C ALA A 294 -21.33 -8.62 1.67
N GLY A 295 -21.49 -7.68 2.62
CA GLY A 295 -22.77 -7.03 2.88
C GLY A 295 -23.31 -6.21 1.70
N ALA A 296 -22.42 -5.56 0.94
CA ALA A 296 -22.80 -4.78 -0.25
C ALA A 296 -23.35 -5.69 -1.37
N ILE A 297 -22.73 -6.87 -1.58
CA ILE A 297 -23.15 -7.85 -2.58
C ILE A 297 -24.51 -8.45 -2.20
N GLU A 298 -24.68 -8.87 -0.95
CA GLU A 298 -25.96 -9.42 -0.45
C GLU A 298 -27.09 -8.38 -0.57
N GLY A 299 -26.81 -7.12 -0.21
CA GLY A 299 -27.76 -6.01 -0.36
C GLY A 299 -28.18 -5.77 -1.81
N SER A 300 -27.25 -5.85 -2.75
CA SER A 300 -27.53 -5.70 -4.18
C SER A 300 -28.35 -6.87 -4.73
N ALA A 301 -28.04 -8.09 -4.33
CA ALA A 301 -28.78 -9.28 -4.74
C ALA A 301 -30.23 -9.31 -4.19
N ALA A 302 -30.47 -8.71 -3.03
CA ALA A 302 -31.81 -8.60 -2.44
C ALA A 302 -32.68 -7.49 -3.09
N ALA A 303 -32.04 -6.54 -3.78
CA ALA A 303 -32.71 -5.42 -4.44
C ALA A 303 -33.03 -5.66 -5.94
N ALA A 304 -32.44 -6.70 -6.56
CA ALA A 304 -32.64 -7.12 -7.95
C ALA A 304 -33.73 -8.19 -8.05
#